data_0a36738686cf69e1b27cab1520c49d3b
#
_entry.id   0a36738686cf69e1b27cab1520c49d3b
#
_cell.length_a   1.000
_cell.length_b   1.000
_cell.length_c   1.000
_cell.angle_alpha   90.00
_cell.angle_beta   90.00
_cell.angle_gamma   90.00
#
_symmetry.space_group_name_H-M   'P 1'
#
loop_
_entity.id
_entity.type
_entity.pdbx_description
1 polymer ?
#
loop_
_entity_poly.entity_id
_entity_poly.type
_entity_poly.pdbx_seq_one_letter_code
_entity_poly.pdbx_strand_id
1 'polypeptide(L)'
;MKKVMLFICCLLFFLFISISFGQVNSGFQISNEDYGSFSSNNAEHPCISEEQYLMIEQSCKENIQLLQSKGVLHKNSAAVTLFNWPLKAANGLSDCSFYRISAYVDQNTGSGTIQDFSCGTNTYDGHRGTDISIWPFNFYKMDHDFVEVIAAAPGIIINKHDGEFDKNCAANNQTANYLIIRHADGSQANYWHMKKNSLTKKVIGESVLAGEYLGIVGSSGSSTGPHLHFEVWAGSTVATRVDPYAGNCNTLNTTSWWANQKSYMETSIVKVSVNTTDIVFPACPATETPNESDVFQIPFQGAGLAPGFAKFYIFIREEMAGLTANMSILNPDGTTFTSWTYMSTAASKTKINGFSKKLPTTPGVYIFTANYNGTSCSKTFKITAATRTVNLNHENKSIIYPNPSSGTFVLKMKESVATEIEIFNLLGVIVYRASIIKPITEFNLNLPANVYLYQIRYENSVSDTGKLLIE
;
A
#
# COMPACT_ATOMS: atom_id res chain seq x y z
N MET A 1 -17.93 68.69 -59.55
CA MET A 1 -18.25 67.27 -59.61
C MET A 1 -16.95 66.46 -59.75
N LYS A 2 -16.40 65.98 -58.66
CA LYS A 2 -15.20 65.09 -58.65
C LYS A 2 -15.55 63.86 -57.82
N LYS A 3 -15.54 62.70 -58.47
CA LYS A 3 -15.72 61.39 -57.84
C LYS A 3 -14.42 61.05 -57.12
N VAL A 4 -14.49 60.74 -55.81
CA VAL A 4 -13.41 60.16 -55.02
C VAL A 4 -13.66 58.67 -54.98
N MET A 5 -12.69 57.90 -55.48
CA MET A 5 -12.70 56.47 -55.52
C MET A 5 -11.96 56.00 -54.26
N LEU A 6 -12.67 55.26 -53.33
CA LEU A 6 -12.13 54.76 -52.12
C LEU A 6 -11.59 53.31 -52.36
N PHE A 7 -10.28 53.15 -52.25
CA PHE A 7 -9.62 51.82 -52.28
C PHE A 7 -9.75 51.17 -50.90
N ILE A 8 -10.52 50.08 -50.82
CA ILE A 8 -10.56 49.22 -49.62
C ILE A 8 -9.47 48.16 -49.80
N CYS A 9 -8.43 48.26 -48.96
CA CYS A 9 -7.37 47.27 -48.86
C CYS A 9 -7.80 46.19 -47.88
N CYS A 10 -8.21 45.01 -48.38
CA CYS A 10 -8.51 43.84 -47.52
C CYS A 10 -7.19 43.24 -47.00
N LEU A 11 -6.86 43.55 -45.76
CA LEU A 11 -5.86 42.79 -45.01
C LEU A 11 -6.49 41.48 -44.47
N LEU A 12 -6.16 40.36 -45.09
CA LEU A 12 -6.43 39.03 -44.57
C LEU A 12 -5.47 38.73 -43.40
N PHE A 13 -5.98 38.89 -42.19
CA PHE A 13 -5.32 38.36 -40.98
C PHE A 13 -5.57 36.86 -40.92
N PHE A 14 -4.56 36.06 -41.22
CA PHE A 14 -4.55 34.65 -40.84
C PHE A 14 -4.38 34.54 -39.32
N LEU A 15 -5.49 34.32 -38.59
CA LEU A 15 -5.45 33.89 -37.20
C LEU A 15 -5.01 32.43 -37.21
N PHE A 16 -3.74 32.18 -36.85
CA PHE A 16 -3.31 30.86 -36.41
C PHE A 16 -3.92 30.58 -35.02
N ILE A 17 -5.07 29.89 -34.99
CA ILE A 17 -5.58 29.32 -33.77
C ILE A 17 -4.67 28.10 -33.44
N SER A 18 -3.72 28.31 -32.56
CA SER A 18 -3.04 27.22 -31.90
C SER A 18 -4.02 26.49 -30.98
N ILE A 19 -4.60 25.41 -31.46
CA ILE A 19 -5.37 24.50 -30.60
C ILE A 19 -4.38 23.82 -29.66
N SER A 20 -4.20 24.41 -28.50
CA SER A 20 -3.55 23.74 -27.37
C SER A 20 -4.49 22.61 -26.93
N PHE A 21 -4.17 21.38 -27.28
CA PHE A 21 -4.81 20.23 -26.67
C PHE A 21 -4.44 20.22 -25.18
N GLY A 22 -5.25 20.90 -24.38
CA GLY A 22 -5.24 20.74 -22.93
C GLY A 22 -5.46 19.27 -22.62
N GLN A 23 -4.46 18.61 -22.04
CA GLN A 23 -4.64 17.28 -21.45
C GLN A 23 -5.76 17.42 -20.42
N VAL A 24 -6.90 16.78 -20.70
CA VAL A 24 -7.99 16.63 -19.72
C VAL A 24 -7.41 15.79 -18.58
N ASN A 25 -7.08 16.43 -17.46
CA ASN A 25 -6.77 15.76 -16.21
C ASN A 25 -8.09 15.19 -15.64
N SER A 26 -8.55 14.06 -16.19
CA SER A 26 -9.62 13.29 -15.55
C SER A 26 -9.02 12.53 -14.39
N GLY A 27 -8.76 13.22 -13.28
CA GLY A 27 -8.47 12.59 -12.01
C GLY A 27 -9.77 11.96 -11.49
N PHE A 28 -9.82 10.64 -11.44
CA PHE A 28 -10.88 9.94 -10.71
C PHE A 28 -10.59 10.12 -9.22
N GLN A 29 -11.46 10.84 -8.51
CA GLN A 29 -11.35 11.05 -7.07
C GLN A 29 -12.16 9.96 -6.38
N ILE A 30 -11.49 9.11 -5.60
CA ILE A 30 -12.14 8.27 -4.61
C ILE A 30 -12.06 9.05 -3.30
N SER A 31 -13.15 9.72 -2.91
CA SER A 31 -13.30 10.27 -1.57
C SER A 31 -13.71 9.12 -0.65
N ASN A 32 -12.76 8.51 0.03
CA ASN A 32 -13.05 7.55 1.08
C ASN A 32 -13.05 8.26 2.43
N GLU A 33 -14.09 9.05 2.70
CA GLU A 33 -14.34 9.56 4.05
C GLU A 33 -14.71 8.43 5.03
N ASP A 34 -15.13 7.24 4.52
CA ASP A 34 -15.73 6.17 5.31
C ASP A 34 -14.85 4.93 5.56
N TYR A 35 -13.66 4.83 4.97
CA TYR A 35 -12.81 3.66 5.22
C TYR A 35 -11.93 3.86 6.46
N GLY A 36 -12.46 3.47 7.63
CA GLY A 36 -11.78 3.58 8.93
C GLY A 36 -11.84 4.97 9.55
N SER A 37 -12.71 5.87 9.08
CA SER A 37 -13.10 7.04 9.84
C SER A 37 -14.23 6.66 10.78
N PHE A 38 -14.03 6.85 12.09
CA PHE A 38 -15.15 6.91 13.00
C PHE A 38 -16.07 8.04 12.52
N SER A 39 -17.27 7.69 12.07
CA SER A 39 -18.34 8.66 11.96
C SER A 39 -18.55 9.22 13.36
N SER A 40 -18.33 10.51 13.55
CA SER A 40 -18.49 11.22 14.82
C SER A 40 -19.92 11.15 15.40
N ASN A 41 -20.81 10.43 14.77
CA ASN A 41 -22.23 10.36 15.11
C ASN A 41 -22.66 9.07 15.87
N ASN A 42 -21.77 8.14 16.18
CA ASN A 42 -22.08 6.97 16.99
C ASN A 42 -21.41 7.02 18.37
N ALA A 43 -21.84 7.98 19.17
CA ALA A 43 -21.40 8.25 20.55
C ALA A 43 -21.83 7.19 21.60
N GLU A 44 -22.29 5.99 21.20
CA GLU A 44 -22.94 5.08 22.14
C GLU A 44 -22.07 3.91 22.64
N HIS A 45 -20.90 3.66 22.07
CA HIS A 45 -20.09 2.53 22.51
C HIS A 45 -18.60 2.88 22.60
N PRO A 46 -18.03 3.02 23.82
CA PRO A 46 -16.58 3.13 23.99
C PRO A 46 -15.87 1.88 23.47
N CYS A 47 -14.61 2.02 23.03
CA CYS A 47 -13.79 0.88 22.57
C CYS A 47 -13.68 -0.23 23.63
N ILE A 48 -13.73 0.15 24.90
CA ILE A 48 -13.65 -0.74 26.07
C ILE A 48 -14.74 -0.30 27.03
N SER A 49 -15.62 -1.21 27.43
CA SER A 49 -16.70 -0.91 28.37
C SER A 49 -16.17 -0.72 29.79
N GLU A 50 -16.93 0.00 30.64
CA GLU A 50 -16.58 0.17 32.06
C GLU A 50 -16.41 -1.17 32.79
N GLU A 51 -17.24 -2.15 32.44
CA GLU A 51 -17.15 -3.49 33.03
C GLU A 51 -15.86 -4.19 32.63
N GLN A 52 -15.42 -4.06 31.34
CA GLN A 52 -14.15 -4.58 30.88
C GLN A 52 -12.97 -3.90 31.58
N TYR A 53 -13.00 -2.58 31.77
CA TYR A 53 -11.97 -1.87 32.55
C TYR A 53 -11.88 -2.40 33.98
N LEU A 54 -12.99 -2.57 34.69
CA LEU A 54 -12.99 -3.10 36.06
C LEU A 54 -12.38 -4.50 36.15
N MET A 55 -12.72 -5.40 35.23
CA MET A 55 -12.15 -6.75 35.19
C MET A 55 -10.63 -6.71 34.93
N ILE A 56 -10.17 -5.86 34.02
CA ILE A 56 -8.76 -5.72 33.66
C ILE A 56 -7.96 -5.08 34.79
N GLU A 57 -8.47 -4.05 35.44
CA GLU A 57 -7.84 -3.43 36.61
C GLU A 57 -7.69 -4.44 37.76
N GLN A 58 -8.71 -5.24 38.03
CA GLN A 58 -8.65 -6.29 39.04
C GLN A 58 -7.57 -7.33 38.68
N SER A 59 -7.55 -7.81 37.44
CA SER A 59 -6.52 -8.76 36.96
C SER A 59 -5.10 -8.16 37.03
N CYS A 60 -4.94 -6.91 36.60
CA CYS A 60 -3.66 -6.20 36.72
C CYS A 60 -3.20 -6.08 38.18
N LYS A 61 -4.13 -5.73 39.09
CA LYS A 61 -3.83 -5.60 40.52
C LYS A 61 -3.34 -6.93 41.12
N GLU A 62 -4.04 -8.04 40.82
CA GLU A 62 -3.65 -9.39 41.26
C GLU A 62 -2.28 -9.79 40.73
N ASN A 63 -2.03 -9.59 39.43
CA ASN A 63 -0.74 -9.88 38.82
C ASN A 63 0.38 -9.02 39.40
N ILE A 64 0.16 -7.72 39.62
CA ILE A 64 1.14 -6.83 40.25
C ILE A 64 1.49 -7.32 41.65
N GLN A 65 0.51 -7.68 42.48
CA GLN A 65 0.74 -8.22 43.82
C GLN A 65 1.56 -9.51 43.79
N LEU A 66 1.19 -10.44 42.89
CA LEU A 66 1.91 -11.68 42.69
C LEU A 66 3.35 -11.46 42.23
N LEU A 67 3.59 -10.56 41.28
CA LEU A 67 4.92 -10.25 40.77
C LEU A 67 5.79 -9.53 41.81
N GLN A 68 5.18 -8.66 42.63
CA GLN A 68 5.86 -8.04 43.79
C GLN A 68 6.26 -9.08 44.84
N SER A 69 5.37 -10.03 45.20
CA SER A 69 5.68 -11.09 46.15
C SER A 69 6.82 -12.02 45.68
N LYS A 70 6.98 -12.14 44.34
CA LYS A 70 8.08 -12.91 43.69
C LYS A 70 9.37 -12.08 43.52
N GLY A 71 9.38 -10.78 43.87
CA GLY A 71 10.53 -9.90 43.67
C GLY A 71 10.80 -9.53 42.22
N VAL A 72 9.82 -9.76 41.31
CA VAL A 72 9.91 -9.39 39.88
C VAL A 72 9.63 -7.90 39.68
N LEU A 73 8.62 -7.36 40.36
CA LEU A 73 8.32 -5.93 40.37
C LEU A 73 8.87 -5.28 41.65
N HIS A 74 9.67 -4.24 41.46
CA HIS A 74 10.21 -3.43 42.54
C HIS A 74 9.36 -2.18 42.80
N LYS A 75 9.71 -1.41 43.86
CA LYS A 75 9.11 -0.10 44.11
C LYS A 75 9.37 0.84 42.95
N ASN A 76 8.40 1.71 42.68
CA ASN A 76 8.45 2.65 41.57
C ASN A 76 9.70 3.56 41.64
N SER A 77 10.29 3.82 40.47
CA SER A 77 11.31 4.84 40.26
C SER A 77 10.71 6.25 40.33
N ALA A 78 11.51 7.24 40.68
CA ALA A 78 11.06 8.63 40.66
C ALA A 78 11.05 9.28 39.26
N ALA A 79 11.66 8.65 38.25
CA ALA A 79 11.74 9.18 36.90
C ALA A 79 10.50 8.81 36.10
N VAL A 80 9.86 9.79 35.46
CA VAL A 80 8.70 9.59 34.56
C VAL A 80 9.15 8.84 33.31
N THR A 81 8.39 7.81 32.94
CA THR A 81 8.62 7.06 31.70
C THR A 81 8.18 7.89 30.50
N LEU A 82 9.08 8.07 29.52
CA LEU A 82 8.75 8.63 28.23
C LEU A 82 8.57 7.53 27.19
N PHE A 83 7.53 7.68 26.36
CA PHE A 83 7.12 6.69 25.38
C PHE A 83 7.65 7.02 23.98
N ASN A 84 8.17 6.02 23.30
CA ASN A 84 8.43 6.05 21.87
C ASN A 84 7.15 5.66 21.10
N TRP A 85 7.16 5.91 19.79
CA TRP A 85 6.04 5.53 18.93
C TRP A 85 5.80 4.01 18.96
N PRO A 86 4.55 3.54 19.19
CA PRO A 86 4.26 2.13 19.49
C PRO A 86 4.11 1.23 18.25
N LEU A 87 4.31 1.76 17.04
CA LEU A 87 4.17 1.01 15.79
C LEU A 87 5.45 1.03 14.97
N LYS A 88 5.68 -0.06 14.25
CA LYS A 88 6.81 -0.23 13.33
C LYS A 88 6.36 -0.94 12.05
N ALA A 89 6.90 -0.52 10.90
CA ALA A 89 6.76 -1.25 9.66
C ALA A 89 7.50 -2.60 9.76
N ALA A 90 6.82 -3.69 9.43
CA ALA A 90 7.44 -5.00 9.28
C ALA A 90 8.25 -5.08 7.97
N ASN A 91 9.09 -6.10 7.87
CA ASN A 91 9.82 -6.38 6.64
C ASN A 91 8.83 -6.62 5.47
N GLY A 92 9.09 -5.98 4.34
CA GLY A 92 8.25 -6.09 3.15
C GLY A 92 7.26 -4.93 2.94
N LEU A 93 7.00 -4.09 3.95
CA LEU A 93 6.24 -2.86 3.76
C LEU A 93 7.17 -1.75 3.24
N SER A 94 6.90 -1.29 2.02
CA SER A 94 7.70 -0.26 1.34
C SER A 94 6.99 1.10 1.23
N ASP A 95 5.89 1.30 1.93
CA ASP A 95 5.18 2.58 1.99
C ASP A 95 6.06 3.64 2.68
N CYS A 96 5.97 4.90 2.26
CA CYS A 96 6.73 6.01 2.85
C CYS A 96 6.27 6.32 4.29
N SER A 97 5.01 6.02 4.59
CA SER A 97 4.43 5.93 5.92
C SER A 97 3.25 4.97 5.87
N PHE A 98 2.77 4.52 7.02
CA PHE A 98 1.79 3.41 7.07
C PHE A 98 0.66 3.62 8.06
N TYR A 99 0.57 4.81 8.67
CA TYR A 99 -0.43 5.10 9.70
C TYR A 99 -1.04 6.49 9.54
N ARG A 100 -2.14 6.70 10.23
CA ARG A 100 -2.67 8.00 10.61
C ARG A 100 -3.23 7.94 12.03
N ILE A 101 -3.21 9.06 12.75
CA ILE A 101 -3.92 9.18 14.03
C ILE A 101 -5.38 9.46 13.72
N SER A 102 -6.26 8.53 14.07
CA SER A 102 -7.70 8.63 13.80
C SER A 102 -8.47 9.31 14.91
N ALA A 103 -8.03 9.15 16.17
CA ALA A 103 -8.59 9.85 17.32
C ALA A 103 -7.56 10.02 18.43
N TYR A 104 -7.67 11.12 19.17
CA TYR A 104 -6.92 11.41 20.39
C TYR A 104 -7.78 11.17 21.63
N VAL A 105 -7.19 11.30 22.83
CA VAL A 105 -7.94 11.24 24.08
C VAL A 105 -8.97 12.36 24.14
N ASP A 106 -10.18 12.03 24.56
CA ASP A 106 -11.21 13.04 24.82
C ASP A 106 -10.91 13.76 26.16
N GLN A 107 -10.72 15.07 26.08
CA GLN A 107 -10.46 15.95 27.21
C GLN A 107 -11.74 16.44 27.88
N ASN A 108 -12.87 16.28 27.20
CA ASN A 108 -14.17 16.69 27.73
C ASN A 108 -14.86 15.49 28.38
N THR A 109 -15.16 15.61 29.68
CA THR A 109 -15.84 14.55 30.43
C THR A 109 -17.36 14.66 30.38
N GLY A 110 -17.91 15.67 29.70
CA GLY A 110 -19.36 15.86 29.54
C GLY A 110 -19.88 15.05 28.36
N SER A 111 -20.91 14.24 28.58
CA SER A 111 -21.53 13.44 27.51
C SER A 111 -22.04 14.34 26.37
N GLY A 112 -21.77 13.93 25.13
CA GLY A 112 -22.19 14.62 23.90
C GLY A 112 -21.32 15.81 23.51
N THR A 113 -20.22 16.06 24.21
CA THR A 113 -19.25 17.10 23.86
C THR A 113 -17.86 16.49 23.78
N ILE A 114 -17.08 16.86 22.76
CA ILE A 114 -15.76 16.29 22.47
C ILE A 114 -14.71 17.40 22.37
N GLN A 115 -13.50 17.12 22.86
CA GLN A 115 -12.35 18.01 22.69
C GLN A 115 -11.05 17.22 22.82
N ASP A 116 -10.15 17.35 21.86
CA ASP A 116 -8.80 16.79 21.96
C ASP A 116 -7.81 17.75 22.65
N PHE A 117 -6.58 17.26 22.90
CA PHE A 117 -5.52 18.02 23.57
C PHE A 117 -5.13 19.34 22.88
N SER A 118 -5.36 19.43 21.58
CA SER A 118 -5.06 20.62 20.75
C SER A 118 -6.24 21.58 20.60
N CYS A 119 -7.32 21.41 21.36
CA CYS A 119 -8.58 22.13 21.27
C CYS A 119 -9.39 21.84 20.01
N GLY A 120 -9.08 20.78 19.29
CA GLY A 120 -9.80 20.29 18.12
C GLY A 120 -10.86 19.27 18.49
N THR A 121 -11.42 18.64 17.47
CA THR A 121 -12.47 17.62 17.58
C THR A 121 -12.02 16.27 16.97
N ASN A 122 -10.71 16.02 16.88
CA ASN A 122 -10.19 14.75 16.38
C ASN A 122 -10.20 13.67 17.47
N THR A 123 -11.38 13.42 18.01
CA THR A 123 -11.69 12.44 19.06
C THR A 123 -13.16 12.06 18.99
N TYR A 124 -13.64 11.19 19.89
CA TYR A 124 -15.06 10.89 20.09
C TYR A 124 -15.36 10.82 21.58
N ASP A 125 -16.66 10.93 21.94
CA ASP A 125 -17.13 11.05 23.33
C ASP A 125 -16.64 9.90 24.20
N GLY A 126 -15.95 10.24 25.27
CA GLY A 126 -15.40 9.30 26.25
C GLY A 126 -14.16 8.52 25.78
N HIS A 127 -13.51 8.87 24.67
CA HIS A 127 -12.31 8.20 24.19
C HIS A 127 -11.11 8.38 25.14
N ARG A 128 -10.46 7.25 25.50
CA ARG A 128 -9.46 7.23 26.58
C ARG A 128 -8.03 7.01 26.10
N GLY A 129 -7.82 6.79 24.81
CA GLY A 129 -6.51 6.51 24.22
C GLY A 129 -6.21 7.31 22.96
N THR A 130 -5.15 6.93 22.30
CA THR A 130 -4.81 7.38 20.94
C THR A 130 -5.07 6.25 19.97
N ASP A 131 -5.97 6.47 18.99
CA ASP A 131 -6.22 5.51 17.92
C ASP A 131 -5.30 5.76 16.74
N ILE A 132 -4.53 4.74 16.37
CA ILE A 132 -3.55 4.79 15.30
C ILE A 132 -3.95 3.77 14.23
N SER A 133 -4.66 4.23 13.20
CA SER A 133 -5.08 3.40 12.07
C SER A 133 -3.91 3.12 11.12
N ILE A 134 -3.84 1.91 10.57
CA ILE A 134 -2.77 1.46 9.66
C ILE A 134 -3.13 1.76 8.20
N TRP A 135 -3.21 3.02 7.84
CA TRP A 135 -3.66 3.51 6.56
C TRP A 135 -2.51 3.69 5.54
N PRO A 136 -2.72 3.52 4.21
CA PRO A 136 -3.92 2.97 3.54
C PRO A 136 -3.96 1.45 3.53
N PHE A 137 -5.09 0.87 3.12
CA PHE A 137 -5.31 -0.59 3.02
C PHE A 137 -5.18 -1.32 4.37
N ASN A 138 -6.05 -0.99 5.29
CA ASN A 138 -5.96 -1.42 6.68
C ASN A 138 -6.05 -2.95 6.83
N PHE A 139 -7.05 -3.60 6.22
CA PHE A 139 -7.18 -5.07 6.28
C PHE A 139 -6.10 -5.77 5.47
N TYR A 140 -5.68 -5.20 4.34
CA TYR A 140 -4.57 -5.74 3.57
C TYR A 140 -3.26 -5.74 4.39
N LYS A 141 -2.95 -4.61 5.06
CA LYS A 141 -1.78 -4.53 5.94
C LYS A 141 -1.87 -5.49 7.13
N MET A 142 -3.06 -5.61 7.74
CA MET A 142 -3.31 -6.54 8.83
C MET A 142 -3.13 -8.00 8.38
N ASP A 143 -3.72 -8.38 7.25
CA ASP A 143 -3.67 -9.76 6.74
C ASP A 143 -2.24 -10.21 6.38
N HIS A 144 -1.38 -9.26 5.95
CA HIS A 144 0.02 -9.51 5.58
C HIS A 144 1.03 -9.23 6.71
N ASP A 145 0.57 -8.96 7.94
CA ASP A 145 1.41 -8.67 9.11
C ASP A 145 2.38 -7.48 8.90
N PHE A 146 1.97 -6.47 8.12
CA PHE A 146 2.84 -5.38 7.72
C PHE A 146 3.08 -4.31 8.79
N VAL A 147 2.31 -4.30 9.88
CA VAL A 147 2.50 -3.31 10.95
C VAL A 147 2.56 -3.99 12.31
N GLU A 148 3.76 -3.97 12.87
CA GLU A 148 4.06 -4.48 14.20
C GLU A 148 3.65 -3.48 15.28
N VAL A 149 3.03 -3.98 16.36
CA VAL A 149 2.94 -3.29 17.65
C VAL A 149 4.21 -3.60 18.41
N ILE A 150 4.89 -2.55 18.89
CA ILE A 150 6.14 -2.65 19.63
C ILE A 150 6.03 -1.94 20.97
N ALA A 151 6.82 -2.38 21.96
CA ALA A 151 6.83 -1.76 23.28
C ALA A 151 7.30 -0.30 23.19
N ALA A 152 6.44 0.64 23.56
CA ALA A 152 6.74 2.07 23.53
C ALA A 152 7.82 2.48 24.56
N ALA A 153 7.95 1.72 25.64
CA ALA A 153 8.99 1.88 26.67
C ALA A 153 9.33 0.54 27.32
N PRO A 154 10.50 0.39 27.96
CA PRO A 154 10.84 -0.85 28.64
C PRO A 154 9.95 -1.08 29.86
N GLY A 155 9.64 -2.34 30.16
CA GLY A 155 8.80 -2.66 31.30
C GLY A 155 8.59 -4.16 31.48
N ILE A 156 7.60 -4.53 32.28
CA ILE A 156 7.21 -5.90 32.59
C ILE A 156 5.77 -6.12 32.14
N ILE A 157 5.50 -7.19 31.41
CA ILE A 157 4.15 -7.60 31.03
C ILE A 157 3.38 -7.95 32.30
N ILE A 158 2.30 -7.22 32.57
CA ILE A 158 1.44 -7.46 33.75
C ILE A 158 0.09 -8.06 33.40
N ASN A 159 -0.34 -7.92 32.14
CA ASN A 159 -1.56 -8.56 31.65
C ASN A 159 -1.48 -8.77 30.14
N LYS A 160 -2.14 -9.79 29.63
CA LYS A 160 -2.33 -10.04 28.20
C LYS A 160 -3.52 -10.95 27.96
N HIS A 161 -4.20 -10.78 26.85
CA HIS A 161 -5.28 -11.62 26.37
C HIS A 161 -5.21 -11.77 24.86
N ASP A 162 -5.37 -12.98 24.33
CA ASP A 162 -5.24 -13.29 22.90
C ASP A 162 -6.24 -14.39 22.51
N GLY A 163 -6.59 -14.47 21.24
CA GLY A 163 -7.46 -15.51 20.68
C GLY A 163 -8.82 -15.02 20.21
N GLU A 164 -9.16 -13.75 20.47
CA GLU A 164 -10.42 -13.15 20.05
C GLU A 164 -10.47 -12.88 18.55
N PHE A 165 -11.69 -12.83 18.00
CA PHE A 165 -11.91 -12.46 16.59
C PHE A 165 -11.40 -11.03 16.32
N ASP A 166 -10.70 -10.84 15.20
CA ASP A 166 -9.91 -9.65 14.92
C ASP A 166 -10.26 -8.92 13.60
N LYS A 167 -11.43 -9.23 13.01
CA LYS A 167 -11.94 -8.52 11.81
C LYS A 167 -13.29 -7.85 12.10
N ASN A 168 -13.40 -7.18 13.23
CA ASN A 168 -14.60 -6.41 13.56
C ASN A 168 -14.69 -5.13 12.70
N CYS A 169 -15.92 -4.73 12.37
CA CYS A 169 -16.26 -3.61 11.50
C CYS A 169 -17.22 -2.62 12.15
N ALA A 170 -17.60 -2.88 13.38
CA ALA A 170 -18.56 -2.06 14.13
C ALA A 170 -18.26 -2.18 15.62
N ALA A 171 -18.67 -1.17 16.36
CA ALA A 171 -18.68 -1.19 17.81
C ALA A 171 -19.50 -2.39 18.33
N ASN A 172 -18.99 -3.04 19.36
CA ASN A 172 -19.59 -4.22 19.99
C ASN A 172 -19.14 -4.35 21.46
N ASN A 173 -19.58 -5.40 22.17
CA ASN A 173 -19.20 -5.66 23.57
C ASN A 173 -18.18 -6.82 23.69
N GLN A 174 -17.52 -7.22 22.60
CA GLN A 174 -16.56 -8.31 22.63
C GLN A 174 -15.23 -7.87 23.26
N THR A 175 -14.55 -8.82 23.88
CA THR A 175 -13.20 -8.60 24.41
C THR A 175 -12.21 -8.44 23.25
N ALA A 176 -11.25 -7.52 23.40
CA ALA A 176 -10.16 -7.34 22.44
C ALA A 176 -8.95 -8.23 22.79
N ASN A 177 -8.11 -8.51 21.82
CA ASN A 177 -6.75 -8.98 22.06
C ASN A 177 -5.90 -7.79 22.53
N TYR A 178 -5.21 -7.95 23.68
CA TYR A 178 -4.47 -6.84 24.28
C TYR A 178 -3.24 -7.29 25.04
N LEU A 179 -2.35 -6.33 25.32
CA LEU A 179 -1.17 -6.49 26.17
C LEU A 179 -0.97 -5.23 27.01
N ILE A 180 -0.63 -5.39 28.30
CA ILE A 180 -0.39 -4.30 29.25
C ILE A 180 0.99 -4.43 29.84
N ILE A 181 1.78 -3.36 29.75
CA ILE A 181 3.13 -3.25 30.27
C ILE A 181 3.15 -2.27 31.43
N ARG A 182 3.76 -2.67 32.57
CA ARG A 182 4.07 -1.79 33.68
C ARG A 182 5.51 -1.34 33.61
N HIS A 183 5.72 -0.04 33.73
CA HIS A 183 7.03 0.61 33.66
C HIS A 183 7.61 0.83 35.06
N ALA A 184 8.91 1.21 35.11
CA ALA A 184 9.66 1.34 36.38
C ALA A 184 9.12 2.44 37.31
N ASP A 185 8.49 3.50 36.78
CA ASP A 185 7.83 4.56 37.54
C ASP A 185 6.43 4.16 38.03
N GLY A 186 5.95 2.99 37.64
CA GLY A 186 4.62 2.49 37.97
C GLY A 186 3.53 2.83 36.98
N SER A 187 3.83 3.60 35.94
CA SER A 187 2.91 3.84 34.84
C SER A 187 2.66 2.57 34.03
N GLN A 188 1.60 2.58 33.23
CA GLN A 188 1.21 1.46 32.38
C GLN A 188 0.95 1.94 30.96
N ALA A 189 1.39 1.14 29.96
CA ALA A 189 1.01 1.28 28.58
C ALA A 189 0.14 0.09 28.17
N ASN A 190 -1.00 0.38 27.58
CA ASN A 190 -2.02 -0.58 27.20
C ASN A 190 -2.17 -0.57 25.69
N TYR A 191 -2.07 -1.75 25.06
CA TYR A 191 -2.07 -1.96 23.60
C TYR A 191 -3.27 -2.84 23.25
N TRP A 192 -4.26 -2.28 22.52
CA TRP A 192 -5.54 -2.91 22.26
C TRP A 192 -5.79 -3.19 20.78
N HIS A 193 -6.85 -3.97 20.51
CA HIS A 193 -7.35 -4.36 19.18
C HIS A 193 -6.35 -5.15 18.34
N MET A 194 -5.41 -5.86 18.97
CA MET A 194 -4.36 -6.60 18.29
C MET A 194 -4.91 -7.78 17.47
N LYS A 195 -4.16 -8.22 16.48
CA LYS A 195 -4.48 -9.36 15.62
C LYS A 195 -4.45 -10.66 16.42
N LYS A 196 -5.42 -11.53 16.15
CA LYS A 196 -5.59 -12.85 16.77
C LYS A 196 -4.32 -13.70 16.60
N ASN A 197 -3.86 -14.31 17.70
CA ASN A 197 -2.71 -15.20 17.76
C ASN A 197 -1.38 -14.55 17.32
N SER A 198 -1.30 -13.20 17.33
CA SER A 198 -0.09 -12.47 16.98
C SER A 198 0.75 -12.02 18.18
N LEU A 199 0.21 -12.10 19.38
CA LEU A 199 0.89 -11.57 20.56
C LEU A 199 2.20 -12.30 20.83
N THR A 200 3.20 -11.55 21.30
CA THR A 200 4.49 -12.10 21.74
C THR A 200 4.31 -13.35 22.58
N LYS A 201 5.23 -14.31 22.47
CA LYS A 201 5.23 -15.55 23.27
C LYS A 201 5.62 -15.30 24.73
N LYS A 202 6.15 -14.10 25.06
CA LYS A 202 6.44 -13.73 26.44
C LYS A 202 5.17 -13.76 27.29
N VAL A 203 5.36 -14.19 28.54
CA VAL A 203 4.27 -14.36 29.52
C VAL A 203 4.28 -13.23 30.54
N ILE A 204 3.21 -13.17 31.35
CA ILE A 204 3.10 -12.22 32.46
C ILE A 204 4.29 -12.41 33.41
N GLY A 205 4.96 -11.32 33.76
CA GLY A 205 6.16 -11.26 34.58
C GLY A 205 7.46 -11.18 33.79
N GLU A 206 7.46 -11.40 32.48
CA GLU A 206 8.62 -11.21 31.64
C GLU A 206 8.82 -9.75 31.24
N SER A 207 10.10 -9.35 31.17
CA SER A 207 10.49 -8.01 30.76
C SER A 207 10.50 -7.84 29.24
N VAL A 208 10.20 -6.62 28.78
CA VAL A 208 10.35 -6.18 27.40
C VAL A 208 11.24 -4.95 27.34
N LEU A 209 12.01 -4.82 26.26
CA LEU A 209 12.79 -3.63 25.96
C LEU A 209 11.96 -2.67 25.10
N ALA A 210 12.28 -1.38 25.09
CA ALA A 210 11.70 -0.44 24.15
C ALA A 210 11.96 -0.91 22.71
N GLY A 211 10.93 -0.86 21.85
CA GLY A 211 11.00 -1.32 20.46
C GLY A 211 10.87 -2.84 20.27
N GLU A 212 10.71 -3.62 21.35
CA GLU A 212 10.52 -5.07 21.26
C GLU A 212 9.11 -5.41 20.73
N TYR A 213 9.03 -6.44 19.88
CA TYR A 213 7.78 -6.92 19.28
C TYR A 213 6.76 -7.38 20.34
N LEU A 214 5.53 -6.87 20.23
CA LEU A 214 4.39 -7.23 21.08
C LEU A 214 3.33 -8.01 20.32
N GLY A 215 3.14 -7.73 19.02
CA GLY A 215 2.13 -8.36 18.16
C GLY A 215 1.90 -7.57 16.88
N ILE A 216 0.79 -7.84 16.22
CA ILE A 216 0.37 -7.19 14.98
C ILE A 216 -0.89 -6.36 15.24
N VAL A 217 -1.04 -5.22 14.56
CA VAL A 217 -2.27 -4.43 14.59
C VAL A 217 -3.42 -5.24 14.00
N GLY A 218 -4.55 -5.25 14.69
CA GLY A 218 -5.76 -5.95 14.29
C GLY A 218 -7.01 -5.09 14.45
N SER A 219 -8.17 -5.74 14.48
CA SER A 219 -9.50 -5.14 14.71
C SER A 219 -10.33 -6.00 15.65
N SER A 220 -9.74 -6.46 16.77
CA SER A 220 -10.43 -7.29 17.77
C SER A 220 -11.22 -6.44 18.77
N GLY A 221 -12.27 -7.01 19.35
CA GLY A 221 -13.16 -6.32 20.31
C GLY A 221 -14.03 -5.25 19.63
N SER A 222 -14.38 -4.19 20.37
CA SER A 222 -15.18 -3.06 19.87
C SER A 222 -14.33 -2.17 18.95
N SER A 223 -14.24 -2.55 17.67
CA SER A 223 -13.41 -1.90 16.68
C SER A 223 -14.13 -1.82 15.33
N THR A 224 -13.93 -0.71 14.60
CA THR A 224 -14.53 -0.47 13.28
C THR A 224 -13.59 -0.76 12.10
N GLY A 225 -12.34 -1.13 12.40
CA GLY A 225 -11.30 -1.45 11.42
C GLY A 225 -9.91 -1.52 12.05
N PRO A 226 -8.91 -2.08 11.36
CA PRO A 226 -7.58 -2.29 11.92
C PRO A 226 -6.90 -1.00 12.39
N HIS A 227 -6.65 -0.90 13.70
CA HIS A 227 -5.95 0.18 14.37
C HIS A 227 -5.36 -0.30 15.69
N LEU A 228 -4.35 0.39 16.20
CA LEU A 228 -3.91 0.29 17.58
C LEU A 228 -4.63 1.35 18.40
N HIS A 229 -5.38 0.93 19.44
CA HIS A 229 -5.81 1.82 20.53
C HIS A 229 -4.75 1.77 21.62
N PHE A 230 -4.10 2.90 21.88
CA PHE A 230 -2.98 3.02 22.81
C PHE A 230 -3.35 3.92 23.98
N GLU A 231 -3.38 3.36 25.20
CA GLU A 231 -3.63 4.13 26.42
C GLU A 231 -2.41 4.17 27.32
N VAL A 232 -2.25 5.28 28.03
CA VAL A 232 -1.25 5.44 29.10
C VAL A 232 -1.94 5.78 30.41
N TRP A 233 -1.57 5.05 31.46
CA TRP A 233 -2.05 5.32 32.83
C TRP A 233 -0.84 5.66 33.70
N ALA A 234 -0.88 6.75 34.45
CA ALA A 234 0.16 7.12 35.41
C ALA A 234 0.22 6.17 36.61
N GLY A 235 -0.81 5.38 36.83
CA GLY A 235 -0.95 4.40 37.89
C GLY A 235 -1.51 3.08 37.42
N SER A 236 -2.33 2.42 38.25
CA SER A 236 -2.81 1.07 37.99
C SER A 236 -4.30 1.00 37.62
N THR A 237 -4.94 2.14 37.40
CA THR A 237 -6.37 2.22 37.07
C THR A 237 -6.61 3.23 35.96
N VAL A 238 -7.71 3.07 35.23
CA VAL A 238 -8.14 3.99 34.16
C VAL A 238 -8.39 5.41 34.68
N ALA A 239 -8.73 5.57 35.96
CA ALA A 239 -8.86 6.89 36.59
C ALA A 239 -7.53 7.67 36.62
N THR A 240 -6.38 7.00 36.47
CA THR A 240 -5.05 7.60 36.40
C THR A 240 -4.56 7.76 34.95
N ARG A 241 -5.45 7.70 33.95
CA ARG A 241 -5.09 7.89 32.55
C ARG A 241 -4.48 9.27 32.33
N VAL A 242 -3.58 9.33 31.40
CA VAL A 242 -2.96 10.56 30.87
C VAL A 242 -3.19 10.61 29.37
N ASP A 243 -3.21 11.82 28.82
CA ASP A 243 -3.01 11.98 27.39
C ASP A 243 -1.51 12.10 27.13
N PRO A 244 -0.90 11.19 26.35
CA PRO A 244 0.53 11.29 26.07
C PRO A 244 0.93 12.58 25.35
N TYR A 245 -0.02 13.30 24.75
CA TYR A 245 0.23 14.58 24.06
C TYR A 245 0.09 15.78 25.01
N ALA A 246 1.05 16.68 24.99
CA ALA A 246 0.90 18.00 25.59
C ALA A 246 0.20 18.95 24.61
N GLY A 247 -0.70 19.77 25.10
CA GLY A 247 -1.40 20.78 24.32
C GLY A 247 -2.25 21.72 25.20
N ASN A 248 -2.78 22.77 24.59
CA ASN A 248 -3.47 23.84 25.33
C ASN A 248 -4.77 23.38 25.99
N CYS A 249 -5.38 22.33 25.47
CA CYS A 249 -6.62 21.77 25.99
C CYS A 249 -6.43 20.41 26.70
N ASN A 250 -5.18 19.96 26.89
CA ASN A 250 -4.97 18.77 27.72
C ASN A 250 -5.22 19.10 29.18
N THR A 251 -6.25 18.48 29.75
CA THR A 251 -6.68 18.64 31.15
C THR A 251 -6.14 17.55 32.09
N LEU A 252 -5.53 16.50 31.56
CA LEU A 252 -5.07 15.33 32.30
C LEU A 252 -3.62 15.47 32.78
N ASN A 253 -2.78 16.15 32.00
CA ASN A 253 -1.36 16.38 32.31
C ASN A 253 -0.82 17.63 31.59
N THR A 254 0.24 18.21 32.13
CA THR A 254 0.81 19.48 31.63
C THR A 254 1.98 19.30 30.67
N THR A 255 2.61 18.13 30.67
CA THR A 255 3.82 17.84 29.87
C THR A 255 3.58 16.62 29.01
N SER A 256 4.23 16.58 27.85
CA SER A 256 4.18 15.41 27.00
C SER A 256 4.80 14.18 27.66
N TRP A 257 4.18 13.03 27.48
CA TRP A 257 4.72 11.72 27.85
C TRP A 257 5.40 11.02 26.64
N TRP A 258 5.34 11.63 25.44
CA TRP A 258 6.13 11.17 24.29
C TRP A 258 7.58 11.63 24.42
N ALA A 259 8.54 10.76 24.15
CA ALA A 259 9.94 11.12 23.98
C ALA A 259 10.13 12.11 22.82
N ASN A 260 9.35 11.94 21.77
CA ASN A 260 9.27 12.84 20.62
C ASN A 260 7.79 12.93 20.18
N GLN A 261 7.10 13.96 20.70
CA GLN A 261 5.70 14.19 20.36
C GLN A 261 5.55 14.53 18.89
N LYS A 262 4.66 13.82 18.22
CA LYS A 262 4.28 14.10 16.83
C LYS A 262 3.44 15.36 16.74
N SER A 263 3.51 16.03 15.58
CA SER A 263 2.63 17.16 15.29
C SER A 263 1.17 16.72 15.26
N TYR A 264 0.26 17.64 15.66
CA TYR A 264 -1.18 17.40 15.61
C TYR A 264 -1.66 17.05 14.18
N MET A 265 -1.12 17.73 13.17
CA MET A 265 -1.32 17.44 11.75
C MET A 265 0.01 16.96 11.15
N GLU A 266 0.04 15.73 10.68
CA GLU A 266 1.19 15.16 9.97
C GLU A 266 0.91 15.10 8.47
N THR A 267 0.61 16.25 7.86
CA THR A 267 0.29 16.39 6.43
C THR A 267 1.42 15.89 5.56
N SER A 268 1.20 14.78 4.85
CA SER A 268 2.26 14.14 4.05
C SER A 268 1.71 13.17 3.00
N ILE A 269 2.51 12.88 1.96
CA ILE A 269 2.31 11.68 1.14
C ILE A 269 2.83 10.48 1.92
N VAL A 270 1.97 9.49 2.12
CA VAL A 270 2.31 8.26 2.84
C VAL A 270 2.60 7.08 1.92
N LYS A 271 2.10 7.14 0.68
CA LYS A 271 2.29 6.09 -0.31
C LYS A 271 2.13 6.66 -1.72
N VAL A 272 2.85 6.08 -2.67
CA VAL A 272 2.59 6.17 -4.11
C VAL A 272 2.53 4.76 -4.69
N SER A 273 1.72 4.57 -5.72
CA SER A 273 1.64 3.26 -6.39
C SER A 273 1.42 3.39 -7.88
N VAL A 274 1.86 2.36 -8.63
CA VAL A 274 1.59 2.20 -10.06
C VAL A 274 0.74 0.95 -10.23
N ASN A 275 -0.44 1.10 -10.84
CA ASN A 275 -1.49 0.11 -10.79
C ASN A 275 -1.93 -0.31 -12.20
N THR A 276 -2.27 -1.60 -12.34
CA THR A 276 -2.79 -2.18 -13.58
C THR A 276 -4.26 -1.87 -13.81
N THR A 277 -5.01 -1.63 -12.74
CA THR A 277 -6.43 -1.27 -12.73
C THR A 277 -6.71 -0.30 -11.57
N ASP A 278 -7.96 0.08 -11.38
CA ASP A 278 -8.36 0.83 -10.20
C ASP A 278 -8.23 -0.01 -8.92
N ILE A 279 -7.99 0.67 -7.80
CA ILE A 279 -7.97 0.09 -6.46
C ILE A 279 -9.37 -0.38 -6.10
N VAL A 280 -9.48 -1.51 -5.41
CA VAL A 280 -10.75 -2.04 -4.94
C VAL A 280 -10.82 -1.95 -3.41
N PHE A 281 -11.84 -1.26 -2.92
CA PHE A 281 -12.19 -1.16 -1.52
C PHE A 281 -13.53 -1.89 -1.29
N PRO A 282 -13.50 -3.17 -0.92
CA PRO A 282 -14.72 -3.93 -0.64
C PRO A 282 -15.31 -3.49 0.71
N ALA A 283 -16.57 -3.87 0.96
CA ALA A 283 -17.16 -3.68 2.29
C ALA A 283 -16.39 -4.50 3.35
N CYS A 284 -16.22 -3.89 4.54
CA CYS A 284 -15.65 -4.56 5.70
C CYS A 284 -16.44 -5.85 6.02
N PRO A 285 -15.79 -6.97 6.39
CA PRO A 285 -14.36 -7.15 6.69
C PRO A 285 -13.51 -7.68 5.52
N ALA A 286 -13.96 -7.55 4.28
CA ALA A 286 -13.21 -8.05 3.15
C ALA A 286 -11.93 -7.23 2.93
N THR A 287 -10.85 -7.92 2.56
CA THR A 287 -9.53 -7.33 2.37
C THR A 287 -9.50 -6.49 1.09
N GLU A 288 -8.91 -5.32 1.16
CA GLU A 288 -8.71 -4.42 0.02
C GLU A 288 -7.77 -5.05 -1.01
N THR A 289 -7.95 -4.67 -2.27
CA THR A 289 -7.08 -5.12 -3.37
C THR A 289 -6.33 -3.91 -3.95
N PRO A 290 -5.05 -3.72 -3.60
CA PRO A 290 -4.26 -2.58 -4.06
C PRO A 290 -4.08 -2.53 -5.58
N ASN A 291 -4.06 -3.68 -6.29
CA ASN A 291 -3.84 -3.80 -7.74
C ASN A 291 -2.52 -3.15 -8.23
N GLU A 292 -1.51 -3.11 -7.37
CA GLU A 292 -0.19 -2.59 -7.70
C GLU A 292 0.61 -3.55 -8.57
N SER A 293 1.49 -2.99 -9.41
CA SER A 293 2.47 -3.77 -10.16
C SER A 293 3.81 -3.03 -10.20
N ASP A 294 4.87 -3.78 -10.00
CA ASP A 294 6.24 -3.29 -10.18
C ASP A 294 6.79 -3.61 -11.58
N VAL A 295 6.03 -4.35 -12.41
CA VAL A 295 6.44 -4.73 -13.75
C VAL A 295 5.29 -4.56 -14.74
N PHE A 296 5.56 -3.87 -15.84
CA PHE A 296 4.65 -3.66 -16.96
C PHE A 296 5.28 -4.17 -18.25
N GLN A 297 4.65 -5.14 -18.86
CA GLN A 297 5.09 -5.67 -20.17
C GLN A 297 4.43 -4.87 -21.29
N ILE A 298 5.20 -4.36 -22.23
CA ILE A 298 4.70 -3.61 -23.40
C ILE A 298 4.53 -4.54 -24.61
N PRO A 299 3.44 -4.39 -25.38
CA PRO A 299 2.32 -3.46 -25.18
C PRO A 299 1.50 -3.80 -23.93
N PHE A 300 1.22 -2.80 -23.08
CA PHE A 300 0.43 -2.96 -21.86
C PHE A 300 -1.03 -2.59 -22.10
N GLN A 301 -1.94 -3.37 -21.52
CA GLN A 301 -3.37 -3.11 -21.50
C GLN A 301 -3.94 -3.47 -20.13
N GLY A 302 -4.21 -2.47 -19.31
CA GLY A 302 -4.94 -2.61 -18.06
C GLY A 302 -6.45 -2.68 -18.28
N ALA A 303 -7.16 -3.41 -17.42
CA ALA A 303 -8.63 -3.46 -17.49
C ALA A 303 -9.21 -2.06 -17.24
N GLY A 304 -10.12 -1.60 -18.11
CA GLY A 304 -10.73 -0.28 -18.04
C GLY A 304 -9.81 0.90 -18.38
N LEU A 305 -8.58 0.65 -18.87
CA LEU A 305 -7.62 1.68 -19.25
C LEU A 305 -7.44 1.73 -20.78
N ALA A 306 -7.03 2.91 -21.28
CA ALA A 306 -6.57 3.03 -22.66
C ALA A 306 -5.27 2.22 -22.88
N PRO A 307 -5.00 1.70 -24.10
CA PRO A 307 -3.79 0.97 -24.40
C PRO A 307 -2.51 1.78 -24.04
N GLY A 308 -1.61 1.16 -23.31
CA GLY A 308 -0.36 1.75 -22.86
C GLY A 308 -0.48 2.72 -21.68
N PHE A 309 -1.66 2.79 -21.01
CA PHE A 309 -1.86 3.60 -19.81
C PHE A 309 -1.88 2.73 -18.56
N ALA A 310 -1.33 3.26 -17.45
CA ALA A 310 -1.47 2.73 -16.10
C ALA A 310 -2.06 3.80 -15.18
N LYS A 311 -2.49 3.39 -14.00
CA LYS A 311 -2.95 4.29 -12.93
C LYS A 311 -1.79 4.60 -11.99
N PHE A 312 -1.60 5.87 -11.70
CA PHE A 312 -0.60 6.37 -10.74
C PHE A 312 -1.35 6.99 -9.58
N TYR A 313 -1.23 6.40 -8.39
CA TYR A 313 -1.94 6.88 -7.20
C TYR A 313 -0.99 7.58 -6.25
N ILE A 314 -1.53 8.62 -5.60
CA ILE A 314 -0.93 9.27 -4.42
C ILE A 314 -1.90 9.13 -3.25
N PHE A 315 -1.37 8.87 -2.07
CA PHE A 315 -2.11 8.73 -0.83
C PHE A 315 -1.61 9.80 0.14
N ILE A 316 -2.50 10.74 0.47
CA ILE A 316 -2.18 11.91 1.31
C ILE A 316 -2.89 11.72 2.66
N ARG A 317 -2.11 11.77 3.74
CA ARG A 317 -2.59 11.88 5.11
C ARG A 317 -2.71 13.36 5.47
N GLU A 318 -3.82 13.73 6.14
CA GLU A 318 -4.10 15.10 6.60
C GLU A 318 -3.93 16.12 5.46
N GLU A 319 -4.69 15.93 4.37
CA GLU A 319 -4.68 16.83 3.22
C GLU A 319 -5.10 18.25 3.64
N MET A 320 -4.38 19.26 3.16
CA MET A 320 -4.70 20.67 3.42
C MET A 320 -5.08 21.40 2.14
N ALA A 321 -6.18 22.16 2.18
CA ALA A 321 -6.60 22.99 1.06
C ALA A 321 -5.51 23.99 0.65
N GLY A 322 -5.36 24.21 -0.66
CA GLY A 322 -4.37 25.11 -1.24
C GLY A 322 -2.96 24.53 -1.43
N LEU A 323 -2.64 23.38 -0.84
CA LEU A 323 -1.36 22.73 -1.10
C LEU A 323 -1.37 21.98 -2.44
N THR A 324 -0.21 21.93 -3.08
CA THR A 324 -0.03 21.26 -4.37
C THR A 324 0.91 20.07 -4.25
N ALA A 325 0.44 18.91 -4.72
CA ALA A 325 1.30 17.76 -4.95
C ALA A 325 1.94 17.86 -6.35
N ASN A 326 3.25 17.65 -6.43
CA ASN A 326 4.00 17.60 -7.68
C ASN A 326 4.44 16.17 -7.94
N MET A 327 4.05 15.61 -9.07
CA MET A 327 4.33 14.24 -9.48
C MET A 327 5.19 14.20 -10.73
N SER A 328 6.08 13.21 -10.80
CA SER A 328 6.89 12.95 -11.99
C SER A 328 7.19 11.47 -12.17
N ILE A 329 7.39 11.07 -13.42
CA ILE A 329 8.02 9.79 -13.78
C ILE A 329 9.41 10.13 -14.32
N LEU A 330 10.43 9.50 -13.76
CA LEU A 330 11.81 9.65 -14.19
C LEU A 330 12.23 8.47 -15.06
N ASN A 331 12.96 8.77 -16.11
CA ASN A 331 13.65 7.81 -16.97
C ASN A 331 14.78 7.07 -16.20
N PRO A 332 15.30 5.95 -16.74
CA PRO A 332 16.44 5.25 -16.14
C PRO A 332 17.71 6.09 -15.98
N ASP A 333 17.86 7.14 -16.77
CA ASP A 333 19.00 8.10 -16.71
C ASP A 333 18.76 9.26 -15.71
N GLY A 334 17.61 9.25 -15.00
CA GLY A 334 17.22 10.29 -14.06
C GLY A 334 16.55 11.52 -14.67
N THR A 335 16.46 11.63 -15.98
CA THR A 335 15.73 12.73 -16.65
C THR A 335 14.21 12.55 -16.49
N THR A 336 13.44 13.62 -16.58
CA THR A 336 11.98 13.57 -16.46
C THR A 336 11.35 13.01 -17.75
N PHE A 337 10.62 11.89 -17.63
CA PHE A 337 9.78 11.37 -18.70
C PHE A 337 8.48 12.20 -18.83
N THR A 338 7.80 12.43 -17.72
CA THR A 338 6.59 13.28 -17.64
C THR A 338 6.37 13.79 -16.23
N SER A 339 5.64 14.91 -16.09
CA SER A 339 5.26 15.46 -14.80
C SER A 339 3.86 16.04 -14.83
N TRP A 340 3.21 16.14 -13.66
CA TRP A 340 1.89 16.76 -13.49
C TRP A 340 1.71 17.19 -12.03
N THR A 341 0.66 17.96 -11.78
CA THR A 341 0.35 18.47 -10.45
C THR A 341 -1.08 18.11 -10.05
N TYR A 342 -1.32 18.12 -8.75
CA TYR A 342 -2.63 18.06 -8.12
C TYR A 342 -2.71 19.13 -7.04
N MET A 343 -3.69 20.02 -7.11
CA MET A 343 -3.95 21.03 -6.10
C MET A 343 -5.10 20.58 -5.20
N SER A 344 -4.87 20.51 -3.91
CA SER A 344 -5.87 20.19 -2.90
C SER A 344 -6.90 21.32 -2.79
N THR A 345 -8.18 21.01 -3.00
CA THR A 345 -9.26 21.99 -2.97
C THR A 345 -9.98 22.07 -1.63
N ALA A 346 -9.84 21.03 -0.79
CA ALA A 346 -10.44 20.94 0.54
C ALA A 346 -9.48 20.22 1.49
N ALA A 347 -9.66 20.43 2.80
CA ALA A 347 -8.99 19.63 3.80
C ALA A 347 -9.67 18.25 3.93
N SER A 348 -8.88 17.20 4.16
CA SER A 348 -9.38 15.84 4.35
C SER A 348 -8.43 15.05 5.24
N LYS A 349 -8.94 14.20 6.12
CA LYS A 349 -8.12 13.30 6.96
C LYS A 349 -7.31 12.31 6.12
N THR A 350 -7.89 11.86 5.01
CA THR A 350 -7.26 10.95 4.05
C THR A 350 -7.69 11.31 2.64
N LYS A 351 -6.76 11.24 1.69
CA LYS A 351 -7.05 11.48 0.27
C LYS A 351 -6.31 10.48 -0.60
N ILE A 352 -7.05 9.88 -1.54
CA ILE A 352 -6.49 9.00 -2.56
C ILE A 352 -6.83 9.61 -3.92
N ASN A 353 -5.80 9.95 -4.70
CA ASN A 353 -5.97 10.45 -6.06
C ASN A 353 -5.28 9.54 -7.07
N GLY A 354 -6.03 9.12 -8.09
CA GLY A 354 -5.55 8.30 -9.19
C GLY A 354 -5.47 9.08 -10.50
N PHE A 355 -4.38 8.91 -11.24
CA PHE A 355 -4.11 9.59 -12.51
C PHE A 355 -3.81 8.55 -13.58
N SER A 356 -4.57 8.52 -14.68
CA SER A 356 -4.23 7.71 -15.85
C SER A 356 -3.11 8.40 -16.61
N LYS A 357 -1.94 7.76 -16.71
CA LYS A 357 -0.79 8.27 -17.48
C LYS A 357 -0.26 7.20 -18.40
N LYS A 358 0.25 7.66 -19.55
CA LYS A 358 0.89 6.77 -20.52
C LYS A 358 2.21 6.24 -19.95
N LEU A 359 2.40 4.92 -20.05
CA LEU A 359 3.66 4.28 -19.68
C LEU A 359 4.76 4.58 -20.70
N PRO A 360 6.04 4.62 -20.29
CA PRO A 360 7.17 4.61 -21.22
C PRO A 360 7.11 3.37 -22.12
N THR A 361 7.62 3.51 -23.35
CA THR A 361 7.65 2.42 -24.35
C THR A 361 9.03 1.77 -24.48
N THR A 362 10.05 2.31 -23.83
CA THR A 362 11.40 1.76 -23.81
C THR A 362 11.56 0.86 -22.57
N PRO A 363 12.03 -0.38 -22.70
CA PRO A 363 12.38 -1.22 -21.56
C PRO A 363 13.39 -0.54 -20.63
N GLY A 364 13.15 -0.61 -19.32
CA GLY A 364 14.00 0.04 -18.33
C GLY A 364 13.35 0.08 -16.96
N VAL A 365 14.08 0.63 -15.99
CA VAL A 365 13.62 0.86 -14.63
C VAL A 365 13.29 2.35 -14.47
N TYR A 366 12.05 2.65 -14.12
CA TYR A 366 11.51 3.99 -13.98
C TYR A 366 11.15 4.27 -12.54
N ILE A 367 11.10 5.55 -12.15
CA ILE A 367 10.74 5.97 -10.82
C ILE A 367 9.54 6.92 -10.89
N PHE A 368 8.44 6.54 -10.25
CA PHE A 368 7.35 7.46 -9.96
C PHE A 368 7.60 8.15 -8.64
N THR A 369 7.63 9.48 -8.63
CA THR A 369 7.85 10.31 -7.44
C THR A 369 6.70 11.29 -7.26
N ALA A 370 6.30 11.52 -6.03
CA ALA A 370 5.38 12.59 -5.66
C ALA A 370 5.90 13.36 -4.44
N ASN A 371 5.74 14.69 -4.48
CA ASN A 371 6.15 15.61 -3.41
C ASN A 371 4.94 16.41 -2.95
N TYR A 372 4.71 16.47 -1.63
CA TYR A 372 3.61 17.21 -1.01
C TYR A 372 4.01 17.70 0.36
N ASN A 373 3.80 18.97 0.66
CA ASN A 373 4.14 19.58 1.95
C ASN A 373 5.55 19.25 2.46
N GLY A 374 6.56 19.32 1.58
CA GLY A 374 7.96 19.04 1.93
C GLY A 374 8.30 17.55 2.09
N THR A 375 7.33 16.65 1.97
CA THR A 375 7.56 15.20 1.98
C THR A 375 7.64 14.64 0.57
N SER A 376 8.51 13.65 0.36
CA SER A 376 8.67 12.96 -0.92
C SER A 376 8.43 11.47 -0.75
N CYS A 377 7.74 10.88 -1.71
CA CYS A 377 7.50 9.44 -1.76
C CYS A 377 7.73 8.93 -3.18
N SER A 378 8.41 7.79 -3.33
CA SER A 378 8.78 7.24 -4.63
C SER A 378 8.51 5.74 -4.72
N LYS A 379 8.18 5.29 -5.93
CA LYS A 379 7.99 3.88 -6.27
C LYS A 379 8.73 3.58 -7.56
N THR A 380 9.57 2.56 -7.53
CA THR A 380 10.24 2.03 -8.72
C THR A 380 9.34 1.05 -9.43
N PHE A 381 9.30 1.12 -10.77
CA PHE A 381 8.61 0.14 -11.61
C PHE A 381 9.43 -0.16 -12.87
N LYS A 382 9.26 -1.36 -13.44
CA LYS A 382 10.03 -1.84 -14.59
C LYS A 382 9.13 -1.97 -15.81
N ILE A 383 9.56 -1.41 -16.92
CA ILE A 383 9.02 -1.69 -18.25
C ILE A 383 9.82 -2.83 -18.88
N THR A 384 9.13 -3.86 -19.34
CA THR A 384 9.74 -5.00 -20.06
C THR A 384 9.20 -5.08 -21.47
N ALA A 385 10.03 -5.50 -22.42
CA ALA A 385 9.55 -5.86 -23.76
C ALA A 385 8.64 -7.10 -23.66
N ALA A 386 7.70 -7.22 -24.58
CA ALA A 386 6.97 -8.46 -24.73
C ALA A 386 7.97 -9.60 -24.92
N THR A 387 7.96 -10.56 -24.05
CA THR A 387 8.50 -11.88 -24.39
C THR A 387 7.63 -12.41 -25.53
N ARG A 388 8.25 -12.63 -26.67
CA ARG A 388 7.54 -13.25 -27.79
C ARG A 388 7.15 -14.67 -27.32
N THR A 389 5.98 -14.82 -26.71
CA THR A 389 5.41 -16.14 -26.47
C THR A 389 5.08 -16.68 -27.83
N VAL A 390 5.86 -17.62 -28.29
CA VAL A 390 5.46 -18.47 -29.40
C VAL A 390 4.25 -19.24 -28.90
N ASN A 391 3.07 -18.85 -29.35
CA ASN A 391 1.83 -19.57 -29.05
C ASN A 391 1.93 -20.93 -29.71
N LEU A 392 2.27 -21.96 -28.94
CA LEU A 392 2.34 -23.36 -29.40
C LEU A 392 0.96 -23.99 -29.67
N ASN A 393 -0.14 -23.23 -29.64
CA ASN A 393 -1.50 -23.69 -29.80
C ASN A 393 -2.07 -23.48 -31.19
N HIS A 394 -1.24 -23.28 -32.24
CA HIS A 394 -1.69 -23.45 -33.61
C HIS A 394 -1.67 -24.95 -33.93
N GLU A 395 -2.78 -25.51 -34.45
CA GLU A 395 -2.74 -26.80 -35.12
C GLU A 395 -1.62 -26.76 -36.15
N ASN A 396 -0.57 -27.58 -35.94
CA ASN A 396 0.59 -27.61 -36.81
C ASN A 396 0.13 -27.87 -38.24
N LYS A 397 0.32 -26.86 -39.07
CA LYS A 397 0.03 -26.99 -40.53
C LYS A 397 1.12 -27.78 -41.25
N SER A 398 2.21 -28.09 -40.55
CA SER A 398 3.37 -28.84 -41.06
C SER A 398 3.81 -29.92 -40.07
N ILE A 399 4.47 -30.95 -40.57
CA ILE A 399 5.04 -32.07 -39.81
C ILE A 399 6.51 -32.21 -40.18
N ILE A 400 7.38 -32.31 -39.18
CA ILE A 400 8.80 -32.66 -39.34
C ILE A 400 9.01 -34.11 -38.86
N TYR A 401 9.59 -34.95 -39.70
CA TYR A 401 9.94 -36.34 -39.37
C TYR A 401 11.18 -36.84 -40.10
N PRO A 402 11.98 -37.75 -39.50
CA PRO A 402 11.91 -38.16 -38.09
C PRO A 402 12.27 -36.97 -37.18
N ASN A 403 11.71 -36.98 -36.00
CA ASN A 403 12.08 -36.06 -34.93
C ASN A 403 11.94 -36.80 -33.60
N PRO A 404 13.00 -37.25 -32.93
CA PRO A 404 14.44 -36.94 -33.17
C PRO A 404 15.01 -37.34 -34.54
N SER A 405 16.07 -36.68 -34.98
CA SER A 405 16.78 -36.95 -36.24
C SER A 405 18.31 -36.87 -36.07
N SER A 406 19.05 -37.59 -36.94
CA SER A 406 20.51 -37.50 -37.05
C SER A 406 20.98 -36.27 -37.84
N GLY A 407 20.17 -35.23 -37.97
CA GLY A 407 20.40 -34.05 -38.83
C GLY A 407 19.66 -34.16 -40.17
N THR A 408 19.17 -35.30 -40.57
CA THR A 408 18.37 -35.45 -41.80
C THR A 408 16.88 -35.63 -41.42
N PHE A 409 16.03 -34.75 -41.95
CA PHE A 409 14.60 -34.80 -41.71
C PHE A 409 13.78 -34.28 -42.90
N VAL A 410 12.53 -34.63 -42.96
CA VAL A 410 11.59 -34.18 -43.96
C VAL A 410 10.59 -33.23 -43.32
N LEU A 411 10.39 -32.07 -43.93
CA LEU A 411 9.28 -31.19 -43.66
C LEU A 411 8.14 -31.50 -44.61
N LYS A 412 6.99 -31.91 -44.12
CA LYS A 412 5.75 -32.09 -44.88
C LYS A 412 4.73 -31.05 -44.46
N MET A 413 4.31 -30.20 -45.37
CA MET A 413 3.30 -29.18 -45.17
C MET A 413 1.90 -29.71 -45.45
N LYS A 414 0.91 -29.29 -44.66
CA LYS A 414 -0.52 -29.61 -44.92
C LYS A 414 -1.12 -28.68 -45.99
N GLU A 415 -0.61 -27.45 -46.12
CA GLU A 415 -1.02 -26.45 -47.12
C GLU A 415 0.20 -25.99 -47.93
N SER A 416 0.00 -25.58 -49.18
CA SER A 416 1.05 -25.50 -50.21
C SER A 416 1.81 -24.18 -50.29
N VAL A 417 1.81 -23.31 -49.26
CA VAL A 417 2.33 -21.92 -49.40
C VAL A 417 3.20 -21.47 -48.23
N ALA A 418 4.11 -22.32 -47.74
CA ALA A 418 5.16 -21.85 -46.84
C ALA A 418 6.32 -21.33 -47.67
N THR A 419 6.95 -20.21 -47.23
CA THR A 419 7.99 -19.55 -47.96
C THR A 419 9.39 -19.81 -47.39
N GLU A 420 9.50 -20.02 -46.09
CA GLU A 420 10.79 -20.11 -45.40
C GLU A 420 10.71 -20.94 -44.10
N ILE A 421 11.79 -21.68 -43.81
CA ILE A 421 12.05 -22.29 -42.51
C ILE A 421 13.28 -21.56 -41.85
N GLU A 422 13.15 -21.19 -40.58
CA GLU A 422 14.23 -20.74 -39.74
C GLU A 422 14.38 -21.71 -38.56
N ILE A 423 15.63 -22.10 -38.22
CA ILE A 423 15.97 -22.95 -37.09
C ILE A 423 16.84 -22.13 -36.13
N PHE A 424 16.50 -22.19 -34.86
CA PHE A 424 17.12 -21.40 -33.79
C PHE A 424 17.74 -22.32 -32.74
N ASN A 425 18.86 -21.92 -32.17
CA ASN A 425 19.32 -22.52 -30.92
C ASN A 425 18.48 -22.03 -29.72
N LEU A 426 18.70 -22.60 -28.51
CA LEU A 426 17.95 -22.24 -27.30
C LEU A 426 18.20 -20.80 -26.83
N LEU A 427 19.22 -20.10 -27.35
CA LEU A 427 19.48 -18.69 -27.09
C LEU A 427 18.72 -17.77 -28.07
N GLY A 428 17.94 -18.33 -29.01
CA GLY A 428 17.18 -17.57 -30.00
C GLY A 428 18.00 -17.11 -31.22
N VAL A 429 19.23 -17.59 -31.38
CA VAL A 429 20.08 -17.28 -32.53
C VAL A 429 19.69 -18.20 -33.69
N ILE A 430 19.49 -17.65 -34.90
CA ILE A 430 19.26 -18.41 -36.12
C ILE A 430 20.53 -19.19 -36.49
N VAL A 431 20.41 -20.52 -36.47
CA VAL A 431 21.53 -21.43 -36.87
C VAL A 431 21.34 -21.99 -38.26
N TYR A 432 20.13 -21.90 -38.83
CA TYR A 432 19.85 -22.30 -40.19
C TYR A 432 18.63 -21.54 -40.73
N ARG A 433 18.65 -21.24 -42.06
CA ARG A 433 17.53 -20.62 -42.78
C ARG A 433 17.52 -21.13 -44.21
N ALA A 434 16.33 -21.49 -44.70
CA ALA A 434 16.15 -21.90 -46.10
C ALA A 434 14.74 -21.59 -46.62
N SER A 435 14.65 -21.30 -47.92
CA SER A 435 13.36 -21.17 -48.61
C SER A 435 12.74 -22.53 -48.83
N ILE A 436 11.41 -22.62 -48.69
CA ILE A 436 10.61 -23.81 -48.91
C ILE A 436 9.88 -23.65 -50.25
N ILE A 437 10.23 -24.46 -51.23
CA ILE A 437 9.72 -24.38 -52.61
C ILE A 437 8.80 -25.58 -52.96
N LYS A 438 8.71 -26.59 -52.09
CA LYS A 438 7.92 -27.82 -52.34
C LYS A 438 7.17 -28.18 -51.03
N PRO A 439 5.95 -28.77 -51.15
CA PRO A 439 5.17 -29.23 -50.00
C PRO A 439 5.84 -30.33 -49.17
N ILE A 440 6.78 -31.04 -49.75
CA ILE A 440 7.63 -32.04 -49.08
C ILE A 440 9.07 -31.67 -49.40
N THR A 441 9.82 -31.29 -48.38
CA THR A 441 11.21 -30.84 -48.51
C THR A 441 12.09 -31.60 -47.52
N GLU A 442 13.15 -32.21 -48.03
CA GLU A 442 14.17 -32.88 -47.23
C GLU A 442 15.28 -31.90 -46.85
N PHE A 443 15.71 -31.92 -45.61
CA PHE A 443 16.81 -31.14 -45.09
C PHE A 443 17.88 -32.06 -44.53
N ASN A 444 19.13 -31.71 -44.77
CA ASN A 444 20.30 -32.38 -44.21
C ASN A 444 21.21 -31.34 -43.58
N LEU A 445 21.18 -31.27 -42.24
CA LEU A 445 21.84 -30.24 -41.45
C LEU A 445 22.96 -30.85 -40.63
N ASN A 446 24.13 -30.24 -40.71
CA ASN A 446 25.26 -30.59 -39.88
C ASN A 446 25.24 -29.68 -38.60
N LEU A 447 24.32 -29.95 -37.66
CA LEU A 447 24.19 -29.25 -36.43
C LEU A 447 24.57 -30.17 -35.24
N PRO A 448 25.21 -29.67 -34.20
CA PRO A 448 25.49 -30.44 -32.98
C PRO A 448 24.22 -31.07 -32.36
N ALA A 449 24.38 -32.25 -31.75
CA ALA A 449 23.29 -32.87 -31.00
C ALA A 449 22.75 -31.90 -29.92
N ASN A 450 21.49 -31.51 -30.08
CA ASN A 450 20.82 -30.55 -29.17
C ASN A 450 19.34 -30.45 -29.53
N VAL A 451 18.59 -29.71 -28.69
CA VAL A 451 17.25 -29.24 -28.97
C VAL A 451 17.32 -27.89 -29.69
N TYR A 452 16.63 -27.83 -30.83
CA TYR A 452 16.47 -26.61 -31.63
C TYR A 452 15.01 -26.23 -31.69
N LEU A 453 14.72 -24.97 -31.93
CA LEU A 453 13.38 -24.45 -32.22
C LEU A 453 13.31 -24.17 -33.71
N TYR A 454 12.18 -24.44 -34.34
CA TYR A 454 11.98 -24.03 -35.75
C TYR A 454 10.76 -23.13 -35.89
N GLN A 455 10.79 -22.26 -36.90
CA GLN A 455 9.68 -21.45 -37.34
C GLN A 455 9.55 -21.56 -38.86
N ILE A 456 8.32 -21.81 -39.31
CA ILE A 456 7.96 -21.88 -40.74
C ILE A 456 7.07 -20.69 -41.05
N ARG A 457 7.46 -19.88 -42.03
CA ARG A 457 6.72 -18.69 -42.47
C ARG A 457 5.88 -19.02 -43.69
N TYR A 458 4.69 -18.44 -43.73
CA TYR A 458 3.75 -18.50 -44.84
C TYR A 458 3.53 -17.08 -45.39
N GLU A 459 3.09 -16.98 -46.68
CA GLU A 459 2.86 -15.68 -47.32
C GLU A 459 1.88 -14.75 -46.57
N ASN A 460 0.96 -15.33 -45.76
CA ASN A 460 -0.07 -14.59 -45.00
C ASN A 460 0.33 -14.26 -43.58
N SER A 461 1.60 -14.21 -43.24
CA SER A 461 2.13 -13.92 -41.89
C SER A 461 1.78 -14.92 -40.76
N VAL A 462 1.12 -16.04 -41.05
CA VAL A 462 0.90 -17.13 -40.08
C VAL A 462 2.17 -17.97 -40.03
N SER A 463 2.77 -18.15 -38.85
CA SER A 463 3.94 -19.01 -38.68
C SER A 463 3.58 -20.29 -37.93
N ASP A 464 4.13 -21.39 -38.39
CA ASP A 464 4.11 -22.69 -37.71
C ASP A 464 5.43 -22.88 -36.97
N THR A 465 5.39 -23.37 -35.73
CA THR A 465 6.59 -23.48 -34.88
C THR A 465 6.62 -24.83 -34.17
N GLY A 466 7.83 -25.27 -33.83
CA GLY A 466 7.99 -26.50 -33.07
C GLY A 466 9.42 -26.74 -32.60
N LYS A 467 9.65 -27.94 -32.06
CA LYS A 467 10.97 -28.42 -31.60
C LYS A 467 11.53 -29.41 -32.59
N LEU A 468 12.84 -29.29 -32.86
CA LEU A 468 13.63 -30.24 -33.63
C LEU A 468 14.74 -30.76 -32.70
N LEU A 469 14.75 -32.08 -32.48
CA LEU A 469 15.80 -32.76 -31.74
C LEU A 469 16.80 -33.36 -32.71
N ILE A 470 18.08 -32.96 -32.61
CA ILE A 470 19.20 -33.57 -33.36
C ILE A 470 19.99 -34.43 -32.37
N GLU A 471 20.23 -35.68 -32.74
CA GLU A 471 20.98 -36.71 -31.99
C GLU A 471 22.31 -37.08 -32.67
#